data_091352044ac07ad2a01ffa68282a18e7
#
_entry.id   091352044ac07ad2a01ffa68282a18e7
#
_cell.length_a   1.000
_cell.length_b   1.000
_cell.length_c   1.000
_cell.angle_alpha   90.00
_cell.angle_beta   90.00
_cell.angle_gamma   90.00
#
_symmetry.space_group_name_H-M   'P 1'
#
loop_
_entity.id
_entity.type
_entity.pdbx_description
1 polymer ?
#
loop_
_entity_poly.entity_id
_entity_poly.type
_entity_poly.pdbx_seq_one_letter_code
_entity_poly.pdbx_strand_id
1 'polypeptide(L)'
;MARHLLVTNDFPPKVGGIQSYLYELWRRLEPGRAVILTATSHDEAAAFDRDSELTIERVESSTLFLPTPRALRAVRSAIVRHQPDLVLFDPAWPLGLLGPFLSVPYGVIVHGAEVTIPGHLPVAAASMRAVLARACVVVAAGHYPEDQSRRIAADRLPHVIQAPPGVDVERFQPLDAATRVRVRDELGIGDEEFALVTYSRLVPRKGFDTLIRASARLAPRYPRLRVYVGGGGRDRRRLEALAVRLGAPVQFLGRVDDESLPAWLGAGDLFAMDCRSRWLGLEAEGFGIVFLEAEAAGLATIAGRSGGSNEAVEHGETGLVLDNPHSVSALADSIASLMDDPETRTRFATRASAFVSEHFTWDAIAARLSLELAPFDHFDSATSVA
;
A
#
# COMPACT_ATOMS: atom_id res chain seq x y z
N MET A 1 -12.08 5.92 -21.47
CA MET A 1 -10.69 5.78 -20.91
C MET A 1 -9.76 5.39 -22.05
N ALA A 2 -8.53 5.91 -22.07
CA ALA A 2 -7.52 5.51 -23.06
C ALA A 2 -7.22 4.01 -23.02
N ARG A 3 -7.01 3.37 -24.17
CA ARG A 3 -6.46 2.01 -24.22
C ARG A 3 -5.01 2.09 -23.78
N HIS A 4 -4.63 1.33 -22.78
CA HIS A 4 -3.26 1.40 -22.27
C HIS A 4 -2.62 0.05 -22.04
N LEU A 5 -1.29 0.03 -22.16
CA LEU A 5 -0.44 -1.09 -21.86
C LEU A 5 0.24 -0.84 -20.50
N LEU A 6 -0.13 -1.58 -19.46
CA LEU A 6 0.61 -1.59 -18.20
C LEU A 6 1.81 -2.52 -18.33
N VAL A 7 3.01 -1.99 -18.13
CA VAL A 7 4.26 -2.75 -18.13
C VAL A 7 4.79 -2.80 -16.71
N THR A 8 4.72 -3.96 -16.07
CA THR A 8 5.09 -4.11 -14.66
C THR A 8 5.86 -5.39 -14.38
N ASN A 9 6.74 -5.34 -13.37
CA ASN A 9 7.37 -6.53 -12.79
C ASN A 9 6.53 -7.11 -11.64
N ASP A 10 5.56 -6.36 -11.15
CA ASP A 10 4.84 -6.61 -9.90
C ASP A 10 3.34 -6.86 -10.14
N PHE A 11 3.04 -8.11 -10.57
CA PHE A 11 1.65 -8.53 -10.85
C PHE A 11 1.41 -9.95 -10.29
N PRO A 12 0.15 -10.29 -9.92
CA PRO A 12 -0.19 -11.64 -9.47
C PRO A 12 0.23 -12.74 -10.47
N PRO A 13 0.46 -13.98 -9.98
CA PRO A 13 0.21 -14.48 -8.62
C PRO A 13 1.30 -14.13 -7.59
N LYS A 14 2.25 -13.28 -7.94
CA LYS A 14 3.23 -12.75 -6.99
C LYS A 14 2.50 -11.97 -5.88
N VAL A 15 2.81 -12.27 -4.62
CA VAL A 15 2.12 -11.70 -3.45
C VAL A 15 2.85 -10.47 -2.89
N GLY A 16 2.13 -9.38 -2.69
CA GLY A 16 2.64 -8.16 -2.08
C GLY A 16 1.70 -6.96 -2.28
N GLY A 17 1.95 -5.86 -1.57
CA GLY A 17 1.08 -4.68 -1.59
C GLY A 17 0.97 -4.00 -2.96
N ILE A 18 2.08 -3.90 -3.73
CA ILE A 18 2.05 -3.33 -5.09
C ILE A 18 1.27 -4.24 -6.04
N GLN A 19 1.48 -5.56 -5.94
CA GLN A 19 0.79 -6.55 -6.75
C GLN A 19 -0.72 -6.48 -6.54
N SER A 20 -1.16 -6.46 -5.29
CA SER A 20 -2.59 -6.30 -4.94
C SER A 20 -3.12 -4.94 -5.40
N TYR A 21 -2.38 -3.86 -5.21
CA TYR A 21 -2.74 -2.52 -5.67
C TYR A 21 -3.00 -2.48 -7.18
N LEU A 22 -2.06 -2.97 -7.99
CA LEU A 22 -2.20 -2.97 -9.44
C LEU A 22 -3.37 -3.87 -9.88
N TYR A 23 -3.48 -5.05 -9.31
CA TYR A 23 -4.55 -5.97 -9.65
C TYR A 23 -5.93 -5.41 -9.30
N GLU A 24 -6.11 -4.91 -8.08
CA GLU A 24 -7.38 -4.38 -7.60
C GLU A 24 -7.84 -3.14 -8.38
N LEU A 25 -6.94 -2.28 -8.80
CA LEU A 25 -7.27 -1.15 -9.67
C LEU A 25 -7.59 -1.61 -11.09
N TRP A 26 -6.69 -2.39 -11.71
CA TRP A 26 -6.80 -2.70 -13.14
C TRP A 26 -7.98 -3.62 -13.47
N ARG A 27 -8.33 -4.55 -12.58
CA ARG A 27 -9.52 -5.40 -12.80
C ARG A 27 -10.86 -4.64 -12.73
N ARG A 28 -10.87 -3.43 -12.19
CA ARG A 28 -12.05 -2.56 -12.09
C ARG A 28 -12.11 -1.50 -13.18
N LEU A 29 -11.10 -1.42 -14.01
CA LEU A 29 -11.15 -0.52 -15.15
C LEU A 29 -12.06 -1.08 -16.24
N GLU A 30 -12.44 -0.22 -17.18
CA GLU A 30 -13.29 -0.59 -18.31
C GLU A 30 -12.73 -1.83 -19.05
N PRO A 31 -13.53 -2.92 -19.22
CA PRO A 31 -13.06 -4.16 -19.84
C PRO A 31 -12.47 -3.93 -21.24
N GLY A 32 -11.35 -4.59 -21.53
CA GLY A 32 -10.68 -4.51 -22.83
C GLY A 32 -9.89 -3.23 -23.09
N ARG A 33 -9.87 -2.28 -22.15
CA ARG A 33 -9.07 -1.04 -22.29
C ARG A 33 -7.65 -1.17 -21.76
N ALA A 34 -7.35 -2.19 -20.97
CA ALA A 34 -6.03 -2.42 -20.41
C ALA A 34 -5.46 -3.77 -20.84
N VAL A 35 -4.18 -3.78 -21.19
CA VAL A 35 -3.36 -4.98 -21.36
C VAL A 35 -2.22 -4.93 -20.37
N ILE A 36 -1.95 -6.04 -19.72
CA ILE A 36 -0.87 -6.16 -18.73
C ILE A 36 0.30 -6.91 -19.37
N LEU A 37 1.46 -6.28 -19.45
CA LEU A 37 2.71 -6.95 -19.83
C LEU A 37 3.57 -7.14 -18.60
N THR A 38 3.79 -8.41 -18.20
CA THR A 38 4.53 -8.74 -16.98
C THR A 38 5.48 -9.92 -17.19
N ALA A 39 6.23 -10.31 -16.17
CA ALA A 39 7.16 -11.45 -16.23
C ALA A 39 6.47 -12.76 -15.84
N THR A 40 6.99 -13.89 -16.36
CA THR A 40 6.66 -15.24 -15.88
C THR A 40 7.51 -15.52 -14.66
N SER A 41 7.10 -15.04 -13.49
CA SER A 41 7.89 -15.13 -12.25
C SER A 41 7.41 -16.20 -11.27
N HIS A 42 6.36 -16.96 -11.62
CA HIS A 42 5.71 -17.92 -10.72
C HIS A 42 5.11 -19.09 -11.51
N ASP A 43 5.14 -20.29 -10.94
CA ASP A 43 4.61 -21.50 -11.59
C ASP A 43 3.08 -21.44 -11.78
N GLU A 44 2.37 -20.75 -10.91
CA GLU A 44 0.92 -20.56 -10.94
C GLU A 44 0.46 -19.49 -11.96
N ALA A 45 1.38 -18.81 -12.64
CA ALA A 45 1.07 -17.69 -13.53
C ALA A 45 0.06 -18.07 -14.63
N ALA A 46 0.23 -19.23 -15.26
CA ALA A 46 -0.66 -19.67 -16.34
C ALA A 46 -2.08 -20.03 -15.85
N ALA A 47 -2.22 -20.48 -14.59
CA ALA A 47 -3.53 -20.72 -13.99
C ALA A 47 -4.22 -19.38 -13.70
N PHE A 48 -3.52 -18.47 -13.03
CA PHE A 48 -4.02 -17.13 -12.73
C PHE A 48 -4.48 -16.39 -14.00
N ASP A 49 -3.70 -16.44 -15.08
CA ASP A 49 -4.04 -15.74 -16.33
C ASP A 49 -5.30 -16.28 -17.01
N ARG A 50 -5.55 -17.59 -16.91
CA ARG A 50 -6.78 -18.20 -17.46
C ARG A 50 -8.05 -17.81 -16.70
N ASP A 51 -7.90 -17.63 -15.38
CA ASP A 51 -9.02 -17.31 -14.49
C ASP A 51 -9.28 -15.79 -14.39
N SER A 52 -8.37 -14.98 -14.96
CA SER A 52 -8.44 -13.52 -14.93
C SER A 52 -9.27 -12.97 -16.08
N GLU A 53 -10.11 -11.97 -15.82
CA GLU A 53 -10.81 -11.18 -16.85
C GLU A 53 -9.89 -10.20 -17.59
N LEU A 54 -8.68 -9.99 -17.10
CA LEU A 54 -7.70 -9.09 -17.70
C LEU A 54 -6.95 -9.77 -18.85
N THR A 55 -6.60 -9.01 -19.87
CA THR A 55 -5.67 -9.46 -20.91
C THR A 55 -4.24 -9.37 -20.38
N ILE A 56 -3.63 -10.52 -20.07
CA ILE A 56 -2.30 -10.61 -19.49
C ILE A 56 -1.35 -11.28 -20.50
N GLU A 57 -0.26 -10.60 -20.83
CA GLU A 57 0.86 -11.16 -21.57
C GLU A 57 2.08 -11.32 -20.67
N ARG A 58 2.73 -12.46 -20.73
CA ARG A 58 3.95 -12.71 -19.97
C ARG A 58 5.17 -12.85 -20.85
N VAL A 59 6.22 -12.13 -20.51
CA VAL A 59 7.53 -12.37 -21.12
C VAL A 59 8.18 -13.60 -20.46
N GLU A 60 8.81 -14.44 -21.25
CA GLU A 60 9.58 -15.60 -20.77
C GLU A 60 10.87 -15.14 -20.06
N SER A 61 10.70 -14.59 -18.87
CA SER A 61 11.76 -14.10 -17.99
C SER A 61 11.27 -14.12 -16.56
N SER A 62 12.15 -14.42 -15.62
CA SER A 62 11.84 -14.33 -14.18
C SER A 62 11.62 -12.90 -13.69
N THR A 63 11.99 -11.90 -14.49
CA THR A 63 11.85 -10.48 -14.11
C THR A 63 11.69 -9.58 -15.35
N LEU A 64 10.86 -8.55 -15.20
CA LEU A 64 10.69 -7.44 -16.13
C LEU A 64 10.94 -6.13 -15.36
N PHE A 65 12.12 -6.00 -14.77
CA PHE A 65 12.47 -4.88 -13.90
C PHE A 65 13.50 -3.93 -14.52
N LEU A 66 14.46 -4.47 -15.28
CA LEU A 66 15.55 -3.69 -15.85
C LEU A 66 15.23 -3.24 -17.29
N PRO A 67 15.66 -2.02 -17.70
CA PRO A 67 15.45 -1.48 -19.04
C PRO A 67 16.42 -2.12 -20.07
N THR A 68 16.28 -3.41 -20.30
CA THR A 68 17.13 -4.18 -21.23
C THR A 68 16.64 -4.08 -22.68
N PRO A 69 17.49 -4.34 -23.68
CA PRO A 69 17.05 -4.47 -25.08
C PRO A 69 15.98 -5.54 -25.30
N ARG A 70 15.96 -6.60 -24.46
CA ARG A 70 14.92 -7.62 -24.49
C ARG A 70 13.59 -7.08 -23.99
N ALA A 71 13.59 -6.33 -22.87
CA ALA A 71 12.41 -5.67 -22.34
C ALA A 71 11.85 -4.65 -23.36
N LEU A 72 12.70 -3.81 -23.96
CA LEU A 72 12.28 -2.87 -24.99
C LEU A 72 11.62 -3.56 -26.19
N ARG A 73 12.19 -4.69 -26.66
CA ARG A 73 11.60 -5.46 -27.77
C ARG A 73 10.23 -6.04 -27.37
N ALA A 74 10.09 -6.55 -26.15
CA ALA A 74 8.81 -7.07 -25.66
C ALA A 74 7.74 -5.99 -25.61
N VAL A 75 8.05 -4.80 -25.05
CA VAL A 75 7.13 -3.66 -24.99
C VAL A 75 6.74 -3.20 -26.40
N ARG A 76 7.70 -3.02 -27.32
CA ARG A 76 7.41 -2.63 -28.70
C ARG A 76 6.54 -3.67 -29.43
N SER A 77 6.78 -4.95 -29.19
CA SER A 77 5.98 -6.03 -29.77
C SER A 77 4.54 -6.02 -29.25
N ALA A 78 4.35 -5.75 -27.97
CA ALA A 78 3.02 -5.58 -27.37
C ALA A 78 2.31 -4.33 -27.91
N ILE A 79 3.02 -3.22 -28.10
CA ILE A 79 2.46 -2.01 -28.74
C ILE A 79 1.93 -2.31 -30.14
N VAL A 80 2.67 -3.06 -30.95
CA VAL A 80 2.24 -3.44 -32.31
C VAL A 80 0.99 -4.33 -32.28
N ARG A 81 0.92 -5.28 -31.33
CA ARG A 81 -0.24 -6.20 -31.24
C ARG A 81 -1.50 -5.53 -30.72
N HIS A 82 -1.38 -4.71 -29.67
CA HIS A 82 -2.53 -4.18 -28.92
C HIS A 82 -2.87 -2.73 -29.28
N GLN A 83 -1.99 -2.01 -29.98
CA GLN A 83 -2.17 -0.62 -30.39
C GLN A 83 -2.71 0.26 -29.25
N PRO A 84 -2.00 0.33 -28.09
CA PRO A 84 -2.42 1.17 -26.97
C PRO A 84 -2.20 2.66 -27.32
N ASP A 85 -3.04 3.51 -26.76
CA ASP A 85 -2.90 4.97 -26.83
C ASP A 85 -1.84 5.48 -25.82
N LEU A 86 -1.58 4.71 -24.77
CA LEU A 86 -0.68 5.03 -23.65
C LEU A 86 0.04 3.79 -23.14
N VAL A 87 1.32 3.93 -22.78
CA VAL A 87 2.06 2.91 -22.03
C VAL A 87 2.27 3.41 -20.60
N LEU A 88 1.90 2.64 -19.59
CA LEU A 88 2.16 2.93 -18.17
C LEU A 88 3.25 2.01 -17.64
N PHE A 89 4.34 2.59 -17.11
CA PHE A 89 5.42 1.81 -16.50
C PHE A 89 5.32 1.75 -14.99
N ASP A 90 5.40 0.53 -14.46
CA ASP A 90 5.54 0.23 -13.04
C ASP A 90 6.69 -0.78 -12.83
N PRO A 91 7.72 -0.41 -12.08
CA PRO A 91 7.97 0.89 -11.43
C PRO A 91 8.40 1.99 -12.41
N ALA A 92 8.20 3.25 -12.00
CA ALA A 92 8.65 4.42 -12.75
C ALA A 92 10.15 4.36 -13.06
N TRP A 93 10.95 3.84 -12.13
CA TRP A 93 12.39 3.65 -12.30
C TRP A 93 12.80 2.27 -11.74
N PRO A 94 13.64 1.52 -12.45
CA PRO A 94 14.37 1.88 -13.68
C PRO A 94 13.60 1.59 -14.97
N LEU A 95 12.44 0.88 -14.91
CA LEU A 95 11.75 0.38 -16.11
C LEU A 95 11.27 1.53 -17.04
N GLY A 96 10.82 2.64 -16.49
CA GLY A 96 10.38 3.81 -17.23
C GLY A 96 11.47 4.47 -18.12
N LEU A 97 12.74 4.09 -17.93
CA LEU A 97 13.81 4.49 -18.86
C LEU A 97 13.60 3.97 -20.30
N LEU A 98 12.71 3.00 -20.50
CA LEU A 98 12.29 2.54 -21.82
C LEU A 98 11.36 3.53 -22.52
N GLY A 99 10.62 4.36 -21.77
CA GLY A 99 9.59 5.25 -22.29
C GLY A 99 10.04 6.14 -23.46
N PRO A 100 11.18 6.87 -23.37
CA PRO A 100 11.67 7.73 -24.45
C PRO A 100 11.99 7.02 -25.77
N PHE A 101 12.03 5.68 -25.77
CA PHE A 101 12.32 4.88 -26.98
C PHE A 101 11.06 4.29 -27.62
N LEU A 102 9.86 4.64 -27.14
CA LEU A 102 8.59 4.16 -27.66
C LEU A 102 8.04 5.11 -28.74
N SER A 103 7.13 4.58 -29.56
CA SER A 103 6.40 5.33 -30.59
C SER A 103 5.05 5.87 -30.11
N VAL A 104 4.68 5.58 -28.87
CA VAL A 104 3.45 6.04 -28.23
C VAL A 104 3.78 6.77 -26.94
N PRO A 105 2.92 7.68 -26.46
CA PRO A 105 3.11 8.36 -25.17
C PRO A 105 3.27 7.36 -24.04
N TYR A 106 4.01 7.78 -23.00
CA TYR A 106 4.12 6.97 -21.81
C TYR A 106 3.87 7.77 -20.54
N GLY A 107 3.29 7.10 -19.54
CA GLY A 107 3.22 7.54 -18.18
C GLY A 107 3.95 6.58 -17.24
N VAL A 108 4.01 6.94 -15.98
CA VAL A 108 4.67 6.14 -14.93
C VAL A 108 3.80 6.06 -13.69
N ILE A 109 3.92 4.95 -12.96
CA ILE A 109 3.26 4.75 -11.66
C ILE A 109 4.32 4.85 -10.57
N VAL A 110 4.01 5.57 -9.49
CA VAL A 110 4.92 5.83 -8.38
C VAL A 110 4.30 5.44 -7.04
N HIS A 111 5.07 4.64 -6.25
CA HIS A 111 4.65 4.11 -4.95
C HIS A 111 5.49 4.64 -3.78
N GLY A 112 6.69 5.20 -4.06
CA GLY A 112 7.56 5.79 -3.06
C GLY A 112 9.02 5.37 -3.15
N ALA A 113 9.38 4.13 -2.82
CA ALA A 113 10.77 3.69 -2.75
C ALA A 113 11.54 3.81 -4.07
N GLU A 114 10.89 3.49 -5.20
CA GLU A 114 11.46 3.57 -6.56
C GLU A 114 11.67 5.01 -7.04
N VAL A 115 11.11 5.97 -6.33
CA VAL A 115 11.37 7.42 -6.51
C VAL A 115 12.39 7.90 -5.48
N THR A 116 12.19 7.55 -4.22
CA THR A 116 13.01 8.02 -3.10
C THR A 116 14.46 7.54 -3.21
N ILE A 117 14.67 6.24 -3.49
CA ILE A 117 16.02 5.66 -3.55
C ILE A 117 16.86 6.30 -4.67
N PRO A 118 16.43 6.36 -5.94
CA PRO A 118 17.19 7.03 -6.97
C PRO A 118 17.36 8.53 -6.69
N GLY A 119 16.39 9.18 -6.05
CA GLY A 119 16.48 10.60 -5.69
C GLY A 119 17.68 10.99 -4.83
N HIS A 120 18.26 10.05 -4.08
CA HIS A 120 19.45 10.26 -3.25
C HIS A 120 20.78 9.98 -3.99
N LEU A 121 20.74 9.46 -5.21
CA LEU A 121 21.92 9.10 -5.99
C LEU A 121 22.01 10.01 -7.22
N PRO A 122 23.05 10.87 -7.38
CA PRO A 122 23.07 11.91 -8.40
C PRO A 122 22.77 11.44 -9.83
N VAL A 123 23.36 10.34 -10.28
CA VAL A 123 23.16 9.78 -11.61
C VAL A 123 21.76 9.18 -11.76
N ALA A 124 21.30 8.44 -10.76
CA ALA A 124 19.97 7.86 -10.75
C ALA A 124 18.89 8.95 -10.68
N ALA A 125 19.10 10.00 -9.87
CA ALA A 125 18.20 11.15 -9.79
C ALA A 125 18.09 11.89 -11.13
N ALA A 126 19.20 12.07 -11.84
CA ALA A 126 19.19 12.69 -13.17
C ALA A 126 18.41 11.82 -14.19
N SER A 127 18.60 10.51 -14.14
CA SER A 127 17.87 9.57 -15.01
C SER A 127 16.38 9.50 -14.66
N MET A 128 16.01 9.48 -13.37
CA MET A 128 14.63 9.54 -12.90
C MET A 128 13.96 10.86 -13.31
N ARG A 129 14.66 11.98 -13.15
CA ARG A 129 14.17 13.29 -13.64
C ARG A 129 13.88 13.28 -15.13
N ALA A 130 14.73 12.64 -15.92
CA ALA A 130 14.53 12.53 -17.37
C ALA A 130 13.31 11.66 -17.71
N VAL A 131 13.03 10.62 -16.94
CA VAL A 131 11.82 9.80 -17.08
C VAL A 131 10.58 10.63 -16.77
N LEU A 132 10.55 11.27 -15.60
CA LEU A 132 9.40 12.06 -15.15
C LEU A 132 9.12 13.24 -16.12
N ALA A 133 10.15 13.97 -16.54
CA ALA A 133 9.99 15.15 -17.39
C ALA A 133 9.52 14.84 -18.82
N ARG A 134 9.59 13.58 -19.25
CA ARG A 134 9.14 13.14 -20.60
C ARG A 134 7.88 12.29 -20.53
N ALA A 135 7.46 11.85 -19.35
CA ALA A 135 6.18 11.20 -19.18
C ALA A 135 5.04 12.19 -19.46
N CYS A 136 3.95 11.75 -20.05
CA CYS A 136 2.76 12.58 -20.24
C CYS A 136 1.87 12.61 -19.01
N VAL A 137 2.00 11.61 -18.10
CA VAL A 137 1.23 11.49 -16.87
C VAL A 137 2.02 10.71 -15.81
N VAL A 138 1.80 11.06 -14.55
CA VAL A 138 2.26 10.29 -13.38
C VAL A 138 1.05 9.83 -12.60
N VAL A 139 0.92 8.54 -12.36
CA VAL A 139 -0.07 7.97 -11.43
C VAL A 139 0.61 7.77 -10.09
N ALA A 140 0.19 8.50 -9.07
CA ALA A 140 0.79 8.45 -7.75
C ALA A 140 -0.09 7.67 -6.76
N ALA A 141 0.49 6.69 -6.08
CA ALA A 141 -0.19 5.89 -5.06
C ALA A 141 -0.31 6.66 -3.71
N GLY A 142 -0.53 7.98 -3.75
CA GLY A 142 -0.68 8.86 -2.63
C GLY A 142 0.13 10.16 -2.76
N HIS A 143 -0.01 11.04 -1.79
CA HIS A 143 0.71 12.34 -1.78
C HIS A 143 2.21 12.17 -1.55
N TYR A 144 2.63 11.22 -0.73
CA TYR A 144 4.05 11.00 -0.47
C TYR A 144 4.86 10.68 -1.74
N PRO A 145 4.49 9.70 -2.59
CA PRO A 145 5.19 9.47 -3.85
C PRO A 145 5.10 10.64 -4.83
N GLU A 146 4.00 11.39 -4.84
CA GLU A 146 3.90 12.63 -5.61
C GLU A 146 4.91 13.68 -5.15
N ASP A 147 4.98 13.96 -3.84
CA ASP A 147 5.93 14.92 -3.26
C ASP A 147 7.39 14.56 -3.57
N GLN A 148 7.74 13.25 -3.50
CA GLN A 148 9.06 12.79 -3.88
C GLN A 148 9.32 13.02 -5.39
N SER A 149 8.33 12.78 -6.23
CA SER A 149 8.41 13.03 -7.66
C SER A 149 8.57 14.52 -7.97
N ARG A 150 7.83 15.40 -7.29
CA ARG A 150 7.97 16.87 -7.39
C ARG A 150 9.36 17.35 -6.99
N ARG A 151 9.93 16.81 -5.91
CA ARG A 151 11.31 17.15 -5.49
C ARG A 151 12.35 16.80 -6.54
N ILE A 152 12.17 15.71 -7.29
CA ILE A 152 13.10 15.27 -8.33
C ILE A 152 12.89 16.02 -9.64
N ALA A 153 11.66 16.17 -10.10
CA ALA A 153 11.32 16.73 -11.40
C ALA A 153 11.17 18.26 -11.39
N ALA A 154 10.94 18.87 -10.22
CA ALA A 154 10.64 20.28 -10.04
C ALA A 154 9.47 20.72 -10.96
N ASP A 155 9.64 21.82 -11.69
CA ASP A 155 8.61 22.37 -12.59
C ASP A 155 8.35 21.52 -13.86
N ARG A 156 9.06 20.40 -14.02
CA ARG A 156 8.91 19.49 -15.16
C ARG A 156 8.07 18.26 -14.88
N LEU A 157 7.43 18.19 -13.69
CA LEU A 157 6.50 17.10 -13.41
C LEU A 157 5.23 17.29 -14.25
N PRO A 158 4.79 16.28 -15.02
CA PRO A 158 3.55 16.36 -15.79
C PRO A 158 2.33 16.33 -14.89
N HIS A 159 1.14 16.26 -15.48
CA HIS A 159 -0.10 16.00 -14.75
C HIS A 159 0.03 14.78 -13.86
N VAL A 160 -0.41 14.90 -12.61
CA VAL A 160 -0.39 13.82 -11.61
C VAL A 160 -1.80 13.40 -11.30
N ILE A 161 -2.06 12.11 -11.48
CA ILE A 161 -3.31 11.46 -11.08
C ILE A 161 -3.09 10.83 -9.72
N GLN A 162 -3.90 11.24 -8.74
CA GLN A 162 -3.90 10.62 -7.41
C GLN A 162 -4.72 9.33 -7.43
N ALA A 163 -4.06 8.20 -7.29
CA ALA A 163 -4.68 6.89 -7.19
C ALA A 163 -4.13 6.14 -5.96
N PRO A 164 -4.49 6.58 -4.73
CA PRO A 164 -4.07 5.87 -3.52
C PRO A 164 -4.60 4.43 -3.51
N PRO A 165 -4.03 3.53 -2.69
CA PRO A 165 -4.63 2.22 -2.46
C PRO A 165 -6.04 2.35 -1.91
N GLY A 166 -6.90 1.43 -2.33
CA GLY A 166 -8.24 1.27 -1.78
C GLY A 166 -8.33 0.11 -0.80
N VAL A 167 -9.54 -0.10 -0.30
CA VAL A 167 -9.90 -1.25 0.52
C VAL A 167 -11.24 -1.82 0.07
N ASP A 168 -11.43 -3.10 0.29
CA ASP A 168 -12.68 -3.80 0.10
C ASP A 168 -13.54 -3.66 1.37
N VAL A 169 -14.46 -2.71 1.36
CA VAL A 169 -15.33 -2.39 2.50
C VAL A 169 -16.44 -3.42 2.73
N GLU A 170 -16.72 -4.30 1.76
CA GLU A 170 -17.63 -5.43 1.96
C GLU A 170 -16.94 -6.56 2.73
N ARG A 171 -15.67 -6.75 2.47
CA ARG A 171 -14.83 -7.73 3.15
C ARG A 171 -14.41 -7.26 4.54
N PHE A 172 -14.01 -6.00 4.67
CA PHE A 172 -13.61 -5.36 5.92
C PHE A 172 -14.72 -4.44 6.40
N GLN A 173 -15.57 -4.94 7.28
CA GLN A 173 -16.67 -4.18 7.87
C GLN A 173 -16.76 -4.41 9.37
N PRO A 174 -17.33 -3.47 10.12
CA PRO A 174 -17.53 -3.63 11.54
C PRO A 174 -18.43 -4.85 11.82
N LEU A 175 -18.03 -5.68 12.77
CA LEU A 175 -18.85 -6.80 13.24
C LEU A 175 -19.97 -6.29 14.16
N ASP A 176 -21.17 -6.84 14.02
CA ASP A 176 -22.21 -6.66 15.03
C ASP A 176 -21.80 -7.30 16.37
N ALA A 177 -22.43 -6.86 17.46
CA ALA A 177 -22.02 -7.27 18.81
C ALA A 177 -22.05 -8.80 19.03
N ALA A 178 -23.05 -9.49 18.49
CA ALA A 178 -23.19 -10.95 18.66
C ALA A 178 -22.13 -11.71 17.84
N THR A 179 -21.91 -11.30 16.62
CA THR A 179 -20.85 -11.84 15.75
C THR A 179 -19.47 -11.60 16.36
N ARG A 180 -19.22 -10.38 16.89
CA ARG A 180 -17.94 -10.04 17.51
C ARG A 180 -17.63 -10.93 18.74
N VAL A 181 -18.61 -11.20 19.61
CA VAL A 181 -18.42 -12.10 20.75
C VAL A 181 -18.03 -13.50 20.28
N ARG A 182 -18.75 -14.06 19.31
CA ARG A 182 -18.46 -15.39 18.76
C ARG A 182 -17.07 -15.44 18.12
N VAL A 183 -16.71 -14.44 17.32
CA VAL A 183 -15.40 -14.38 16.66
C VAL A 183 -14.28 -14.26 17.69
N ARG A 184 -14.46 -13.49 18.76
CA ARG A 184 -13.47 -13.42 19.85
C ARG A 184 -13.26 -14.77 20.52
N ASP A 185 -14.33 -15.52 20.80
CA ASP A 185 -14.26 -16.86 21.37
C ASP A 185 -13.50 -17.83 20.42
N GLU A 186 -13.85 -17.82 19.12
CA GLU A 186 -13.19 -18.63 18.08
C GLU A 186 -11.69 -18.32 17.95
N LEU A 187 -11.29 -17.06 18.13
CA LEU A 187 -9.89 -16.60 18.07
C LEU A 187 -9.14 -16.73 19.41
N GLY A 188 -9.84 -17.13 20.48
CA GLY A 188 -9.28 -17.25 21.83
C GLY A 188 -8.97 -15.90 22.48
N ILE A 189 -9.69 -14.85 22.13
CA ILE A 189 -9.61 -13.52 22.74
C ILE A 189 -10.61 -13.47 23.91
N GLY A 190 -10.09 -13.33 25.13
CA GLY A 190 -10.94 -13.31 26.34
C GLY A 190 -11.90 -12.10 26.35
N ASP A 191 -13.10 -12.30 26.95
CA ASP A 191 -14.16 -11.27 27.01
C ASP A 191 -13.69 -9.96 27.63
N GLU A 192 -12.85 -10.05 28.66
CA GLU A 192 -12.32 -8.93 29.42
C GLU A 192 -11.03 -8.34 28.82
N GLU A 193 -10.47 -8.96 27.79
CA GLU A 193 -9.25 -8.48 27.17
C GLU A 193 -9.48 -7.24 26.31
N PHE A 194 -8.56 -6.29 26.40
CA PHE A 194 -8.44 -5.21 25.42
C PHE A 194 -7.49 -5.67 24.32
N ALA A 195 -8.04 -6.01 23.18
CA ALA A 195 -7.31 -6.57 22.05
C ALA A 195 -6.77 -5.44 21.15
N LEU A 196 -5.49 -5.12 21.29
CA LEU A 196 -4.77 -4.31 20.30
C LEU A 196 -4.28 -5.22 19.19
N VAL A 197 -4.84 -5.08 18.00
CA VAL A 197 -4.49 -5.89 16.84
C VAL A 197 -3.58 -5.10 15.90
N THR A 198 -2.57 -5.78 15.36
CA THR A 198 -1.71 -5.20 14.32
C THR A 198 -1.20 -6.29 13.39
N TYR A 199 -1.06 -6.00 12.11
CA TYR A 199 -0.46 -6.96 11.19
C TYR A 199 0.30 -6.27 10.08
N SER A 200 1.43 -6.82 9.71
CA SER A 200 2.23 -6.42 8.56
C SER A 200 3.44 -7.33 8.40
N ARG A 201 4.26 -7.07 7.38
CA ARG A 201 5.59 -7.67 7.32
C ARG A 201 6.42 -7.23 8.54
N LEU A 202 6.99 -8.19 9.27
CA LEU A 202 7.84 -7.90 10.44
C LEU A 202 9.22 -7.41 9.98
N VAL A 203 9.30 -6.09 9.76
CA VAL A 203 10.53 -5.37 9.34
C VAL A 203 10.70 -4.11 10.19
N PRO A 204 11.94 -3.63 10.40
CA PRO A 204 12.22 -2.56 11.38
C PRO A 204 11.46 -1.24 11.17
N ARG A 205 11.10 -0.89 9.91
CA ARG A 205 10.37 0.36 9.63
C ARG A 205 8.92 0.35 10.13
N LYS A 206 8.36 -0.83 10.41
CA LYS A 206 6.98 -0.98 10.89
C LYS A 206 6.79 -0.73 12.39
N GLY A 207 7.88 -0.49 13.15
CA GLY A 207 7.84 -0.02 14.53
C GLY A 207 7.37 -1.02 15.58
N PHE A 208 7.29 -2.31 15.27
CA PHE A 208 6.84 -3.33 16.22
C PHE A 208 7.66 -3.37 17.52
N ASP A 209 8.92 -3.00 17.49
CA ASP A 209 9.75 -2.92 18.70
C ASP A 209 9.35 -1.74 19.60
N THR A 210 8.89 -0.62 19.06
CA THR A 210 8.30 0.48 19.82
C THR A 210 7.00 0.03 20.46
N LEU A 211 6.14 -0.67 19.70
CA LEU A 211 4.86 -1.21 20.21
C LEU A 211 5.07 -2.22 21.35
N ILE A 212 6.00 -3.16 21.21
CA ILE A 212 6.35 -4.12 22.27
C ILE A 212 6.82 -3.42 23.53
N ARG A 213 7.65 -2.39 23.42
CA ARG A 213 8.12 -1.61 24.58
C ARG A 213 6.99 -0.80 25.22
N ALA A 214 6.12 -0.20 24.41
CA ALA A 214 4.97 0.55 24.88
C ALA A 214 3.99 -0.37 25.63
N SER A 215 3.69 -1.53 25.08
CA SER A 215 2.79 -2.52 25.74
C SER A 215 3.38 -3.08 27.03
N ALA A 216 4.68 -3.36 27.09
CA ALA A 216 5.36 -3.76 28.32
C ALA A 216 5.27 -2.68 29.42
N ARG A 217 5.42 -1.39 29.03
CA ARG A 217 5.28 -0.26 29.95
C ARG A 217 3.85 -0.11 30.47
N LEU A 218 2.86 -0.44 29.65
CA LEU A 218 1.43 -0.34 29.99
C LEU A 218 0.93 -1.53 30.84
N ALA A 219 1.51 -2.71 30.68
CA ALA A 219 1.02 -3.95 31.30
C ALA A 219 0.74 -3.87 32.81
N PRO A 220 1.55 -3.20 33.66
CA PRO A 220 1.27 -3.09 35.08
C PRO A 220 -0.01 -2.28 35.41
N ARG A 221 -0.32 -1.26 34.60
CA ARG A 221 -1.51 -0.41 34.76
C ARG A 221 -2.74 -1.00 34.05
N TYR A 222 -2.51 -1.71 32.95
CA TYR A 222 -3.57 -2.26 32.09
C TYR A 222 -3.42 -3.79 31.95
N PRO A 223 -3.73 -4.58 32.98
CA PRO A 223 -3.54 -6.05 32.96
C PRO A 223 -4.41 -6.76 31.94
N ARG A 224 -5.44 -6.09 31.43
CA ARG A 224 -6.33 -6.60 30.36
C ARG A 224 -5.76 -6.38 28.95
N LEU A 225 -4.74 -5.55 28.77
CA LEU A 225 -4.13 -5.30 27.46
C LEU A 225 -3.49 -6.58 26.92
N ARG A 226 -3.86 -6.93 25.69
CA ARG A 226 -3.20 -7.97 24.87
C ARG A 226 -2.90 -7.38 23.50
N VAL A 227 -1.72 -7.67 22.97
CA VAL A 227 -1.29 -7.23 21.66
C VAL A 227 -1.14 -8.43 20.75
N TYR A 228 -1.95 -8.50 19.72
CA TYR A 228 -1.96 -9.56 18.72
C TYR A 228 -1.21 -9.10 17.47
N VAL A 229 -0.08 -9.75 17.16
CA VAL A 229 0.81 -9.37 16.07
C VAL A 229 0.75 -10.41 14.96
N GLY A 230 0.06 -10.07 13.87
CA GLY A 230 0.01 -10.88 12.66
C GLY A 230 1.15 -10.54 11.68
N GLY A 231 1.62 -11.56 10.97
CA GLY A 231 2.60 -11.42 9.91
C GLY A 231 3.91 -12.16 10.14
N GLY A 232 4.73 -12.15 9.10
CA GLY A 232 6.07 -12.73 9.10
C GLY A 232 7.12 -11.74 8.62
N GLY A 233 8.40 -12.07 8.77
CA GLY A 233 9.48 -11.24 8.27
C GLY A 233 10.81 -11.45 8.99
N ARG A 234 11.85 -10.81 8.44
CA ARG A 234 13.23 -10.98 8.90
C ARG A 234 13.48 -10.56 10.36
N ASP A 235 12.59 -9.73 10.91
CA ASP A 235 12.73 -9.16 12.25
C ASP A 235 12.03 -10.00 13.34
N ARG A 236 11.27 -11.03 12.97
CA ARG A 236 10.43 -11.83 13.85
C ARG A 236 11.17 -12.33 15.09
N ARG A 237 12.29 -13.02 14.91
CA ARG A 237 13.08 -13.59 16.04
C ARG A 237 13.52 -12.52 17.04
N ARG A 238 13.95 -11.35 16.54
CA ARG A 238 14.37 -10.23 17.39
C ARG A 238 13.20 -9.67 18.20
N LEU A 239 12.04 -9.56 17.58
CA LEU A 239 10.82 -9.03 18.21
C LEU A 239 10.27 -10.01 19.26
N GLU A 240 10.22 -11.30 18.98
CA GLU A 240 9.83 -12.35 19.95
C GLU A 240 10.77 -12.35 21.18
N ALA A 241 12.08 -12.33 20.96
CA ALA A 241 13.06 -12.22 22.04
C ALA A 241 12.91 -10.92 22.85
N LEU A 242 12.55 -9.81 22.20
CA LEU A 242 12.28 -8.54 22.89
C LEU A 242 11.03 -8.64 23.77
N ALA A 243 9.95 -9.21 23.27
CA ALA A 243 8.70 -9.37 24.00
C ALA A 243 8.90 -10.24 25.26
N VAL A 244 9.58 -11.38 25.11
CA VAL A 244 9.90 -12.27 26.25
C VAL A 244 10.76 -11.54 27.29
N ARG A 245 11.83 -10.87 26.86
CA ARG A 245 12.74 -10.15 27.77
C ARG A 245 12.03 -9.06 28.58
N LEU A 246 11.04 -8.41 28.01
CA LEU A 246 10.30 -7.33 28.66
C LEU A 246 9.04 -7.79 29.39
N GLY A 247 8.66 -9.06 29.28
CA GLY A 247 7.37 -9.54 29.79
C GLY A 247 6.19 -8.82 29.14
N ALA A 248 6.32 -8.45 27.86
CA ALA A 248 5.29 -7.71 27.16
C ALA A 248 4.06 -8.60 26.86
N PRO A 249 2.83 -8.08 26.97
CA PRO A 249 1.60 -8.85 26.73
C PRO A 249 1.34 -9.02 25.22
N VAL A 250 2.29 -9.61 24.50
CA VAL A 250 2.29 -9.74 23.04
C VAL A 250 2.21 -11.20 22.63
N GLN A 251 1.26 -11.49 21.76
CA GLN A 251 1.11 -12.78 21.08
C GLN A 251 1.42 -12.63 19.59
N PHE A 252 2.35 -13.43 19.07
CA PHE A 252 2.69 -13.48 17.65
C PHE A 252 1.86 -14.58 16.96
N LEU A 253 0.96 -14.17 16.08
CA LEU A 253 0.03 -15.07 15.37
C LEU A 253 0.71 -15.80 14.19
N GLY A 254 1.88 -15.31 13.74
CA GLY A 254 2.46 -15.80 12.49
C GLY A 254 1.78 -15.17 11.28
N ARG A 255 1.87 -15.86 10.14
CA ARG A 255 1.16 -15.41 8.93
C ARG A 255 -0.33 -15.63 9.15
N VAL A 256 -1.07 -14.56 9.16
CA VAL A 256 -2.53 -14.58 9.09
C VAL A 256 -2.90 -14.70 7.61
N ASP A 257 -3.74 -15.67 7.28
CA ASP A 257 -4.25 -15.80 5.91
C ASP A 257 -5.28 -14.70 5.60
N ASP A 258 -5.48 -14.49 4.32
CA ASP A 258 -6.37 -13.43 3.86
C ASP A 258 -7.83 -13.63 4.29
N GLU A 259 -8.28 -14.86 4.46
CA GLU A 259 -9.66 -15.19 4.86
C GLU A 259 -9.90 -14.85 6.34
N SER A 260 -8.91 -15.10 7.19
CA SER A 260 -9.00 -14.86 8.65
C SER A 260 -8.76 -13.41 9.05
N LEU A 261 -8.15 -12.60 8.17
CA LEU A 261 -7.75 -11.23 8.50
C LEU A 261 -8.92 -10.31 8.90
N PRO A 262 -10.08 -10.31 8.22
CA PRO A 262 -11.23 -9.51 8.65
C PRO A 262 -11.74 -9.89 10.05
N ALA A 263 -11.70 -11.17 10.39
CA ALA A 263 -12.10 -11.65 11.73
C ALA A 263 -11.17 -11.10 12.83
N TRP A 264 -9.85 -11.14 12.62
CA TRP A 264 -8.89 -10.56 13.56
C TRP A 264 -9.08 -9.06 13.75
N LEU A 265 -9.31 -8.31 12.68
CA LEU A 265 -9.56 -6.86 12.76
C LEU A 265 -10.90 -6.58 13.45
N GLY A 266 -12.00 -7.21 13.00
CA GLY A 266 -13.32 -7.02 13.61
C GLY A 266 -13.41 -7.41 15.10
N ALA A 267 -12.57 -8.35 15.56
CA ALA A 267 -12.47 -8.75 16.95
C ALA A 267 -11.65 -7.79 17.83
N GLY A 268 -10.84 -6.92 17.21
CA GLY A 268 -9.98 -5.96 17.90
C GLY A 268 -10.74 -4.83 18.61
N ASP A 269 -10.03 -4.10 19.46
CA ASP A 269 -10.49 -2.87 20.13
C ASP A 269 -9.72 -1.63 19.62
N LEU A 270 -8.51 -1.85 19.11
CA LEU A 270 -7.61 -0.80 18.62
C LEU A 270 -6.63 -1.38 17.60
N PHE A 271 -6.28 -0.62 16.59
CA PHE A 271 -5.17 -0.93 15.69
C PHE A 271 -4.01 0.04 15.93
N ALA A 272 -2.78 -0.45 15.99
CA ALA A 272 -1.61 0.40 16.10
C ALA A 272 -0.43 -0.13 15.29
N MET A 273 0.15 0.72 14.44
CA MET A 273 1.39 0.42 13.74
C MET A 273 2.25 1.69 13.66
N ASP A 274 3.32 1.72 14.44
CA ASP A 274 4.18 2.87 14.61
C ASP A 274 5.26 2.94 13.51
N CYS A 275 4.81 3.11 12.24
CA CYS A 275 5.67 3.22 11.08
C CYS A 275 6.68 4.36 11.24
N ARG A 276 7.92 4.11 10.85
CA ARG A 276 9.01 5.09 10.94
C ARG A 276 9.90 5.09 9.70
N SER A 277 10.34 6.25 9.31
CA SER A 277 11.34 6.40 8.26
C SER A 277 12.73 6.04 8.79
N ARG A 278 13.54 5.38 7.96
CA ARG A 278 14.89 4.96 8.29
C ARG A 278 15.86 5.43 7.21
N TRP A 279 17.16 5.49 7.57
CA TRP A 279 18.23 5.85 6.65
C TRP A 279 17.93 7.14 5.87
N LEU A 280 17.62 8.21 6.63
CA LEU A 280 17.32 9.54 6.07
C LEU A 280 16.17 9.54 5.06
N GLY A 281 15.18 8.65 5.26
CA GLY A 281 13.99 8.58 4.40
C GLY A 281 14.08 7.57 3.25
N LEU A 282 15.22 6.89 3.06
CA LEU A 282 15.37 5.85 2.03
C LEU A 282 14.43 4.66 2.24
N GLU A 283 14.09 4.35 3.49
CA GLU A 283 13.11 3.33 3.84
C GLU A 283 11.96 4.00 4.59
N ALA A 284 10.87 4.26 3.92
CA ALA A 284 9.65 4.84 4.45
C ALA A 284 8.42 3.97 4.09
N GLU A 285 7.29 4.25 4.69
CA GLU A 285 6.01 3.65 4.32
C GLU A 285 5.46 4.35 3.07
N GLY A 286 4.97 3.58 2.08
CA GLY A 286 4.39 4.16 0.87
C GLY A 286 3.04 4.80 1.14
N PHE A 287 2.11 4.03 1.73
CA PHE A 287 0.78 4.49 2.11
C PHE A 287 0.29 3.80 3.40
N GLY A 288 0.31 2.45 3.43
CA GLY A 288 -0.14 1.67 4.57
C GLY A 288 -1.59 1.21 4.44
N ILE A 289 -1.89 0.38 3.44
CA ILE A 289 -3.22 -0.23 3.20
C ILE A 289 -3.81 -0.84 4.48
N VAL A 290 -2.99 -1.41 5.34
CA VAL A 290 -3.42 -2.04 6.60
C VAL A 290 -4.16 -1.10 7.55
N PHE A 291 -3.92 0.22 7.47
CA PHE A 291 -4.71 1.21 8.22
C PHE A 291 -6.12 1.30 7.65
N LEU A 292 -6.28 1.36 6.32
CA LEU A 292 -7.59 1.39 5.69
C LEU A 292 -8.40 0.12 6.01
N GLU A 293 -7.75 -1.05 6.03
CA GLU A 293 -8.39 -2.33 6.38
C GLU A 293 -8.85 -2.35 7.84
N ALA A 294 -8.04 -1.83 8.76
CA ALA A 294 -8.40 -1.69 10.17
C ALA A 294 -9.55 -0.68 10.37
N GLU A 295 -9.49 0.47 9.70
CA GLU A 295 -10.51 1.51 9.75
C GLU A 295 -11.84 1.05 9.14
N ALA A 296 -11.79 0.35 8.00
CA ALA A 296 -12.96 -0.27 7.40
C ALA A 296 -13.62 -1.30 8.33
N ALA A 297 -12.82 -2.07 9.07
CA ALA A 297 -13.29 -3.02 10.07
C ALA A 297 -13.81 -2.36 11.38
N GLY A 298 -13.85 -1.02 11.44
CA GLY A 298 -14.38 -0.27 12.57
C GLY A 298 -13.41 -0.13 13.75
N LEU A 299 -12.11 -0.06 13.48
CA LEU A 299 -11.10 0.21 14.51
C LEU A 299 -10.62 1.67 14.46
N ALA A 300 -10.49 2.28 15.62
CA ALA A 300 -9.64 3.46 15.76
C ALA A 300 -8.18 3.06 15.51
N THR A 301 -7.40 3.94 14.89
CA THR A 301 -6.02 3.62 14.49
C THR A 301 -5.00 4.54 15.16
N ILE A 302 -3.79 4.01 15.41
CA ILE A 302 -2.61 4.79 15.80
C ILE A 302 -1.51 4.53 14.77
N ALA A 303 -1.13 5.58 14.04
CA ALA A 303 -0.10 5.53 13.00
C ALA A 303 1.14 6.34 13.40
N GLY A 304 2.33 5.83 13.11
CA GLY A 304 3.56 6.63 13.17
C GLY A 304 3.74 7.41 11.86
N ARG A 305 4.20 8.67 11.93
CA ARG A 305 4.47 9.49 10.75
C ARG A 305 5.69 9.00 9.99
N SER A 306 5.46 8.38 8.84
CA SER A 306 6.51 7.83 7.98
C SER A 306 6.05 7.75 6.53
N GLY A 307 6.62 8.58 5.66
CA GLY A 307 6.18 8.63 4.27
C GLY A 307 4.69 8.92 4.18
N GLY A 308 3.92 8.05 3.51
CA GLY A 308 2.48 8.16 3.35
C GLY A 308 1.65 7.46 4.43
N SER A 309 2.25 6.92 5.52
CA SER A 309 1.50 6.19 6.54
C SER A 309 0.40 7.01 7.24
N ASN A 310 0.53 8.31 7.24
CA ASN A 310 -0.44 9.25 7.81
C ASN A 310 -1.50 9.74 6.80
N GLU A 311 -1.45 9.29 5.55
CA GLU A 311 -2.47 9.64 4.55
C GLU A 311 -3.76 8.83 4.74
N ALA A 312 -3.64 7.65 5.35
CA ALA A 312 -4.76 6.78 5.67
C ALA A 312 -5.46 7.17 6.98
N VAL A 313 -4.85 8.01 7.84
CA VAL A 313 -5.35 8.31 9.20
C VAL A 313 -5.47 9.83 9.38
N GLU A 314 -6.68 10.33 9.59
CA GLU A 314 -6.94 11.73 9.96
C GLU A 314 -6.74 11.92 11.47
N HIS A 315 -5.66 12.62 11.84
CA HIS A 315 -5.30 12.84 13.24
C HIS A 315 -6.41 13.58 14.02
N GLY A 316 -6.90 12.95 15.09
CA GLY A 316 -7.97 13.50 15.93
C GLY A 316 -9.39 13.25 15.42
N GLU A 317 -9.54 12.67 14.23
CA GLU A 317 -10.83 12.34 13.60
C GLU A 317 -11.03 10.83 13.42
N THR A 318 -10.12 10.14 12.73
CA THR A 318 -10.19 8.68 12.53
C THR A 318 -9.23 7.92 13.42
N GLY A 319 -8.26 8.63 14.02
CA GLY A 319 -7.24 8.03 14.86
C GLY A 319 -6.19 9.03 15.33
N LEU A 320 -5.04 8.53 15.73
CA LEU A 320 -3.92 9.34 16.20
C LEU A 320 -2.69 9.12 15.30
N VAL A 321 -2.04 10.22 14.91
CA VAL A 321 -0.76 10.18 14.18
C VAL A 321 0.35 10.67 15.10
N LEU A 322 1.38 9.85 15.29
CA LEU A 322 2.54 10.14 16.13
C LEU A 322 3.63 10.81 15.30
N ASP A 323 3.99 12.05 15.62
CA ASP A 323 5.06 12.80 14.95
C ASP A 323 6.45 12.21 15.21
N ASN A 324 6.65 11.62 16.39
CA ASN A 324 7.88 10.91 16.74
C ASN A 324 7.63 9.41 16.91
N PRO A 325 7.69 8.61 15.84
CA PRO A 325 7.45 7.17 15.88
C PRO A 325 8.58 6.36 16.55
N HIS A 326 9.58 7.00 17.11
CA HIS A 326 10.60 6.37 17.97
C HIS A 326 10.29 6.51 19.46
N SER A 327 9.25 7.29 19.81
CA SER A 327 8.90 7.58 21.20
C SER A 327 7.99 6.49 21.79
N VAL A 328 8.59 5.60 22.58
CA VAL A 328 7.86 4.58 23.35
C VAL A 328 6.82 5.22 24.29
N SER A 329 7.15 6.39 24.88
CA SER A 329 6.20 7.10 25.74
C SER A 329 5.01 7.64 24.97
N ALA A 330 5.23 8.32 23.84
CA ALA A 330 4.14 8.87 23.04
C ALA A 330 3.18 7.78 22.57
N LEU A 331 3.70 6.63 22.11
CA LEU A 331 2.87 5.50 21.71
C LEU A 331 2.11 4.91 22.92
N ALA A 332 2.78 4.73 24.06
CA ALA A 332 2.12 4.23 25.27
C ALA A 332 1.03 5.19 25.76
N ASP A 333 1.28 6.49 25.79
CA ASP A 333 0.32 7.50 26.22
C ASP A 333 -0.89 7.55 25.26
N SER A 334 -0.68 7.41 23.94
CA SER A 334 -1.76 7.35 22.95
C SER A 334 -2.60 6.06 23.07
N ILE A 335 -1.97 4.90 23.34
CA ILE A 335 -2.72 3.66 23.59
C ILE A 335 -3.54 3.83 24.88
N ALA A 336 -2.92 4.34 25.95
CA ALA A 336 -3.60 4.54 27.25
C ALA A 336 -4.79 5.49 27.13
N SER A 337 -4.64 6.60 26.39
CA SER A 337 -5.74 7.58 26.20
C SER A 337 -6.96 6.95 25.54
N LEU A 338 -6.76 6.10 24.50
CA LEU A 338 -7.87 5.41 23.85
C LEU A 338 -8.39 4.20 24.62
N MET A 339 -7.63 3.63 25.57
CA MET A 339 -8.13 2.65 26.52
C MET A 339 -8.98 3.28 27.62
N ASP A 340 -8.56 4.43 28.14
CA ASP A 340 -9.22 5.16 29.24
C ASP A 340 -10.46 5.96 28.76
N ASP A 341 -10.55 6.26 27.44
CA ASP A 341 -11.68 6.99 26.84
C ASP A 341 -12.35 6.16 25.71
N PRO A 342 -13.29 5.25 26.08
CA PRO A 342 -14.04 4.45 25.11
C PRO A 342 -14.93 5.30 24.18
N GLU A 343 -15.38 6.46 24.62
CA GLU A 343 -16.24 7.36 23.82
C GLU A 343 -15.45 7.93 22.65
N THR A 344 -14.27 8.51 22.90
CA THR A 344 -13.37 8.99 21.86
C THR A 344 -12.92 7.85 20.93
N ARG A 345 -12.60 6.68 21.48
CA ARG A 345 -12.23 5.52 20.67
C ARG A 345 -13.36 5.08 19.72
N THR A 346 -14.59 5.02 20.21
CA THR A 346 -15.77 4.66 19.40
C THR A 346 -16.05 5.73 18.34
N ARG A 347 -15.94 7.01 18.69
CA ARG A 347 -16.10 8.11 17.75
C ARG A 347 -15.09 8.03 16.62
N PHE A 348 -13.81 7.79 16.91
CA PHE A 348 -12.77 7.60 15.90
C PHE A 348 -13.09 6.39 15.01
N ALA A 349 -13.43 5.24 15.58
CA ALA A 349 -13.77 4.04 14.84
C ALA A 349 -14.94 4.25 13.87
N THR A 350 -16.01 4.91 14.33
CA THR A 350 -17.18 5.22 13.50
C THR A 350 -16.81 6.17 12.36
N ARG A 351 -16.06 7.25 12.69
CA ARG A 351 -15.61 8.21 11.66
C ARG A 351 -14.64 7.57 10.68
N ALA A 352 -13.74 6.71 11.15
CA ALA A 352 -12.78 5.98 10.33
C ALA A 352 -13.46 5.09 9.28
N SER A 353 -14.43 4.27 9.70
CA SER A 353 -15.18 3.41 8.77
C SER A 353 -15.96 4.22 7.72
N ALA A 354 -16.58 5.33 8.11
CA ALA A 354 -17.26 6.24 7.18
C ALA A 354 -16.27 6.88 6.20
N PHE A 355 -15.16 7.41 6.69
CA PHE A 355 -14.12 8.07 5.90
C PHE A 355 -13.53 7.13 4.83
N VAL A 356 -13.22 5.90 5.21
CA VAL A 356 -12.69 4.91 4.28
C VAL A 356 -13.74 4.54 3.22
N SER A 357 -15.01 4.34 3.61
CA SER A 357 -16.09 4.02 2.69
C SER A 357 -16.39 5.16 1.70
N GLU A 358 -16.19 6.41 2.11
CA GLU A 358 -16.40 7.59 1.28
C GLU A 358 -15.24 7.84 0.30
N HIS A 359 -13.99 7.55 0.70
CA HIS A 359 -12.80 8.05 -0.01
C HIS A 359 -11.86 6.97 -0.55
N PHE A 360 -11.89 5.75 0.01
CA PHE A 360 -10.86 4.74 -0.24
C PHE A 360 -11.42 3.40 -0.72
N THR A 361 -12.61 3.36 -1.32
CA THR A 361 -13.05 2.14 -2.00
C THR A 361 -12.29 1.95 -3.31
N TRP A 362 -11.94 0.71 -3.63
CA TRP A 362 -11.28 0.40 -4.90
C TRP A 362 -12.08 0.88 -6.11
N ASP A 363 -13.41 0.79 -6.06
CA ASP A 363 -14.29 1.18 -7.16
C ASP A 363 -14.27 2.70 -7.40
N ALA A 364 -14.30 3.50 -6.32
CA ALA A 364 -14.23 4.96 -6.42
C ALA A 364 -12.87 5.42 -6.99
N ILE A 365 -11.78 4.78 -6.54
CA ILE A 365 -10.43 5.12 -7.00
C ILE A 365 -10.24 4.69 -8.46
N ALA A 366 -10.69 3.50 -8.85
CA ALA A 366 -10.62 3.01 -10.23
C ALA A 366 -11.46 3.88 -11.18
N ALA A 367 -12.67 4.28 -10.76
CA ALA A 367 -13.52 5.19 -11.53
C ALA A 367 -12.85 6.54 -11.77
N ARG A 368 -12.23 7.13 -10.73
CA ARG A 368 -11.45 8.37 -10.86
C ARG A 368 -10.26 8.19 -11.78
N LEU A 369 -9.47 7.14 -11.61
CA LEU A 369 -8.33 6.83 -12.48
C LEU A 369 -8.78 6.69 -13.94
N SER A 370 -9.87 5.97 -14.19
CA SER A 370 -10.46 5.81 -15.54
C SER A 370 -10.83 7.14 -16.17
N LEU A 371 -11.47 8.03 -15.40
CA LEU A 371 -11.88 9.35 -15.85
C LEU A 371 -10.66 10.23 -16.18
N GLU A 372 -9.66 10.25 -15.31
CA GLU A 372 -8.46 11.06 -15.50
C GLU A 372 -7.50 10.52 -16.58
N LEU A 373 -7.61 9.25 -16.95
CA LEU A 373 -6.93 8.68 -18.11
C LEU A 373 -7.69 8.93 -19.46
N ALA A 374 -8.93 9.41 -19.42
CA ALA A 374 -9.72 9.66 -20.62
C ALA A 374 -9.08 10.66 -21.62
N PRO A 375 -8.39 11.73 -21.20
CA PRO A 375 -7.73 12.65 -22.11
C PRO A 375 -6.65 12.03 -23.01
N PHE A 376 -6.15 10.85 -22.65
CA PHE A 376 -5.14 10.12 -23.43
C PHE A 376 -5.76 9.14 -24.44
N ASP A 377 -7.11 9.05 -24.53
CA ASP A 377 -7.82 8.27 -25.52
C ASP A 377 -7.67 8.94 -26.91
N HIS A 378 -7.29 8.15 -27.91
CA HIS A 378 -7.04 8.65 -29.28
C HIS A 378 -5.94 9.73 -29.37
N PHE A 379 -4.81 9.47 -28.74
CA PHE A 379 -3.64 10.35 -28.90
C PHE A 379 -3.18 10.34 -30.37
N ASP A 380 -3.60 11.38 -31.12
CA ASP A 380 -3.16 11.59 -32.50
C ASP A 380 -1.66 11.92 -32.50
N SER A 381 -0.85 11.08 -33.12
CA SER A 381 0.59 11.25 -33.27
C SER A 381 0.99 12.53 -34.07
N ALA A 382 0.02 13.31 -34.50
CA ALA A 382 0.20 14.53 -35.29
C ALA A 382 0.58 15.79 -34.48
N THR A 383 0.47 15.78 -33.13
CA THR A 383 0.64 17.01 -32.32
C THR A 383 1.95 17.05 -31.50
N SER A 384 2.89 16.13 -31.70
CA SER A 384 4.12 16.00 -30.91
C SER A 384 5.38 16.48 -31.62
N VAL A 385 5.29 17.46 -32.53
CA VAL A 385 6.47 18.17 -33.11
C VAL A 385 6.18 19.67 -33.10
N ALA A 386 6.41 20.28 -31.96
CA ALA A 386 6.61 21.71 -31.84
C ALA A 386 7.63 22.02 -30.73
#